data_61f5f4342e983137ecfa1394be0e407f
#
_entry.id   61f5f4342e983137ecfa1394be0e407f
#
_cell.length_a   1.000
_cell.length_b   1.000
_cell.length_c   1.000
_cell.angle_alpha   90.00
_cell.angle_beta   90.00
_cell.angle_gamma   90.00
#
_symmetry.space_group_name_H-M   'P 1'
#
loop_
_entity.id
_entity.type
_entity.pdbx_description
1 polymer ?
#
loop_
_entity_poly.entity_id
_entity_poly.type
_entity_poly.pdbx_seq_one_letter_code
_entity_poly.pdbx_strand_id
1 'polypeptide(L)'
;MIWLYDRTILPCLSCKQCQSTPWGTFGCPQEDDMQAIFDSVQTSEVLILASPIYSWYCTPPMKAVMDRLIYAPNKYYGPEGRQPALWKLKQVAAIASCGYHPDRGADLWDEGLKRWCKHGEMDYLGMLCRRDFGPQEPFMNEERDEA
;
A
#
# COMPACT_ATOMS: atom_id res chain seq x y z
N MET A 1 8.29 -8.71 -8.41
CA MET A 1 6.93 -8.14 -8.55
C MET A 1 5.93 -9.15 -8.01
N ILE A 2 4.93 -8.71 -7.24
CA ILE A 2 3.90 -9.56 -6.63
C ILE A 2 2.54 -9.10 -7.18
N TRP A 3 1.82 -10.01 -7.83
CA TRP A 3 0.44 -9.78 -8.27
C TRP A 3 -0.51 -10.14 -7.13
N LEU A 4 -1.23 -9.15 -6.59
CA LEU A 4 -2.05 -9.34 -5.40
C LEU A 4 -3.31 -10.18 -5.66
N TYR A 5 -3.81 -10.20 -6.90
CA TYR A 5 -4.97 -11.04 -7.27
C TYR A 5 -4.62 -12.53 -7.41
N ASP A 6 -3.33 -12.88 -7.51
CA ASP A 6 -2.84 -14.27 -7.49
C ASP A 6 -2.54 -14.75 -6.06
N ARG A 7 -2.92 -13.96 -5.05
CA ARG A 7 -2.63 -14.20 -3.64
C ARG A 7 -3.90 -14.22 -2.81
N THR A 8 -3.90 -15.05 -1.80
CA THR A 8 -4.92 -14.99 -0.74
C THR A 8 -4.49 -13.92 0.26
N ILE A 9 -5.22 -12.80 0.29
CA ILE A 9 -4.93 -11.68 1.19
C ILE A 9 -6.21 -11.31 1.92
N LEU A 10 -6.26 -11.65 3.20
CA LEU A 10 -7.40 -11.38 4.05
C LEU A 10 -7.35 -9.95 4.60
N PRO A 11 -8.49 -9.27 4.78
CA PRO A 11 -8.53 -7.95 5.38
C PRO A 11 -8.09 -7.99 6.85
N CYS A 12 -7.60 -6.86 7.37
CA CYS A 12 -7.27 -6.74 8.79
C CYS A 12 -8.53 -6.87 9.65
N LEU A 13 -8.52 -7.76 10.62
CA LEU A 13 -9.63 -7.97 11.57
C LEU A 13 -9.58 -7.06 12.79
N SER A 14 -8.58 -6.18 12.88
CA SER A 14 -8.35 -5.33 14.06
C SER A 14 -8.26 -6.09 15.40
N CYS A 15 -7.89 -7.35 15.38
CA CYS A 15 -7.80 -8.22 16.56
C CYS A 15 -6.63 -7.86 17.50
N LYS A 16 -5.68 -7.05 17.05
CA LYS A 16 -4.48 -6.58 17.77
C LYS A 16 -3.51 -7.66 18.24
N GLN A 17 -3.71 -8.93 17.90
CA GLN A 17 -2.82 -10.02 18.32
C GLN A 17 -1.38 -9.83 17.85
N CYS A 18 -1.20 -9.23 16.64
CA CYS A 18 0.13 -8.89 16.13
C CYS A 18 0.91 -7.93 17.03
N GLN A 19 0.23 -7.16 17.89
CA GLN A 19 0.89 -6.20 18.78
C GLN A 19 1.59 -6.85 19.98
N SER A 20 1.25 -8.09 20.28
CA SER A 20 1.85 -8.88 21.37
C SER A 20 2.98 -9.80 20.89
N THR A 21 3.35 -9.73 19.60
CA THR A 21 4.48 -10.50 19.06
C THR A 21 5.76 -9.64 19.05
N PRO A 22 6.96 -10.26 18.98
CA PRO A 22 8.21 -9.52 19.03
C PRO A 22 8.30 -8.42 17.94
N TRP A 23 8.94 -7.32 18.27
CA TRP A 23 9.24 -6.27 17.30
C TRP A 23 10.04 -6.82 16.11
N GLY A 24 9.81 -6.29 14.93
CA GLY A 24 10.47 -6.76 13.71
C GLY A 24 9.85 -8.01 13.07
N THR A 25 8.85 -8.62 13.73
CA THR A 25 8.07 -9.73 13.16
C THR A 25 6.74 -9.25 12.61
N PHE A 26 6.21 -9.92 11.58
CA PHE A 26 4.88 -9.62 11.07
C PHE A 26 3.81 -9.94 12.13
N GLY A 27 3.84 -11.15 12.66
CA GLY A 27 3.05 -11.57 13.83
C GLY A 27 1.54 -11.55 13.65
N CYS A 28 1.03 -11.40 12.41
CA CYS A 28 -0.40 -11.50 12.17
C CYS A 28 -0.86 -12.96 12.24
N PRO A 29 -1.94 -13.28 12.98
CA PRO A 29 -2.38 -14.67 13.17
C PRO A 29 -3.17 -15.22 11.98
N GLN A 30 -3.51 -14.40 10.98
CA GLN A 30 -4.24 -14.87 9.81
C GLN A 30 -3.31 -15.68 8.90
N GLU A 31 -3.74 -16.89 8.54
CA GLU A 31 -3.03 -17.80 7.66
C GLU A 31 -3.35 -17.46 6.19
N ASP A 32 -2.49 -16.65 5.58
CA ASP A 32 -2.58 -16.21 4.18
C ASP A 32 -1.20 -15.81 3.63
N ASP A 33 -1.16 -15.27 2.42
CA ASP A 33 0.10 -14.93 1.74
C ASP A 33 0.79 -13.65 2.26
N MET A 34 0.26 -12.99 3.29
CA MET A 34 0.82 -11.73 3.79
C MET A 34 2.19 -11.87 4.41
N GLN A 35 2.55 -13.03 5.00
CA GLN A 35 3.89 -13.24 5.54
C GLN A 35 4.95 -13.13 4.42
N ALA A 36 4.70 -13.75 3.26
CA ALA A 36 5.62 -13.69 2.12
C ALA A 36 5.74 -12.28 1.53
N ILE A 37 4.64 -11.50 1.56
CA ILE A 37 4.66 -10.09 1.15
C ILE A 37 5.49 -9.27 2.14
N PHE A 38 5.29 -9.47 3.44
CA PHE A 38 6.07 -8.80 4.48
C PHE A 38 7.57 -9.07 4.33
N ASP A 39 7.98 -10.33 4.14
CA ASP A 39 9.38 -10.71 3.98
C ASP A 39 10.01 -10.04 2.75
N SER A 40 9.26 -9.96 1.65
CA SER A 40 9.69 -9.28 0.43
C SER A 40 9.85 -7.78 0.63
N VAL A 41 8.92 -7.14 1.36
CA VAL A 41 9.00 -5.71 1.70
C VAL A 41 10.16 -5.45 2.65
N GLN A 42 10.39 -6.32 3.62
CA GLN A 42 11.46 -6.16 4.60
C GLN A 42 12.85 -6.11 3.93
N THR A 43 13.07 -6.96 2.93
CA THR A 43 14.35 -7.07 2.23
C THR A 43 14.53 -6.06 1.09
N SER A 44 13.49 -5.33 0.70
CA SER A 44 13.55 -4.33 -0.37
C SER A 44 13.93 -2.95 0.16
N GLU A 45 14.62 -2.15 -0.65
CA GLU A 45 14.94 -0.76 -0.35
C GLU A 45 13.75 0.17 -0.68
N VAL A 46 13.08 -0.11 -1.79
CA VAL A 46 11.97 0.68 -2.31
C VAL A 46 10.72 -0.19 -2.40
N LEU A 47 9.59 0.34 -1.95
CA LEU A 47 8.26 -0.26 -2.12
C LEU A 47 7.48 0.52 -3.17
N ILE A 48 7.13 -0.13 -4.28
CA ILE A 48 6.25 0.44 -5.29
C ILE A 48 4.87 -0.20 -5.18
N LEU A 49 3.86 0.62 -4.89
CA LEU A 49 2.46 0.21 -4.79
C LEU A 49 1.76 0.54 -6.11
N ALA A 50 1.34 -0.49 -6.86
CA ALA A 50 0.66 -0.32 -8.14
C ALA A 50 -0.80 -0.79 -8.03
N SER A 51 -1.77 0.08 -8.37
CA SER A 51 -3.19 -0.24 -8.28
C SER A 51 -4.01 0.63 -9.23
N PRO A 52 -5.01 0.07 -9.95
CA PRO A 52 -6.06 0.91 -10.50
C PRO A 52 -6.85 1.57 -9.36
N ILE A 53 -7.45 2.72 -9.66
CA ILE A 53 -8.31 3.42 -8.71
C ILE A 53 -9.76 2.98 -8.93
N TYR A 54 -10.35 2.39 -7.89
CA TYR A 54 -11.77 2.08 -7.83
C TYR A 54 -12.39 2.87 -6.68
N SER A 55 -13.48 3.60 -6.97
CA SER A 55 -14.15 4.45 -5.98
C SER A 55 -13.18 5.40 -5.26
N TRP A 56 -12.30 6.08 -6.02
CA TRP A 56 -11.29 7.06 -5.57
C TRP A 56 -10.19 6.50 -4.66
N TYR A 57 -10.08 5.19 -4.53
CA TYR A 57 -9.06 4.57 -3.69
C TYR A 57 -8.46 3.33 -4.37
N CYS A 58 -7.39 2.77 -3.78
CA CYS A 58 -6.79 1.54 -4.29
C CYS A 58 -7.74 0.34 -4.15
N THR A 59 -7.42 -0.74 -4.87
CA THR A 59 -8.20 -1.98 -4.85
C THR A 59 -8.22 -2.64 -3.46
N PRO A 60 -9.26 -3.46 -3.15
CA PRO A 60 -9.36 -4.13 -1.84
C PRO A 60 -8.14 -4.95 -1.44
N PRO A 61 -7.49 -5.76 -2.31
CA PRO A 61 -6.27 -6.47 -1.94
C PRO A 61 -5.12 -5.50 -1.57
N MET A 62 -4.95 -4.40 -2.30
CA MET A 62 -3.94 -3.38 -1.98
C MET A 62 -4.22 -2.74 -0.62
N LYS A 63 -5.49 -2.42 -0.34
CA LYS A 63 -5.87 -1.85 0.96
C LYS A 63 -5.59 -2.83 2.11
N ALA A 64 -5.89 -4.12 1.93
CA ALA A 64 -5.61 -5.16 2.93
C ALA A 64 -4.09 -5.28 3.20
N VAL A 65 -3.26 -5.22 2.15
CA VAL A 65 -1.79 -5.18 2.30
C VAL A 65 -1.36 -3.96 3.09
N MET A 66 -1.81 -2.76 2.71
CA MET A 66 -1.44 -1.51 3.37
C MET A 66 -1.80 -1.52 4.86
N ASP A 67 -3.02 -1.94 5.22
CA ASP A 67 -3.49 -1.98 6.60
C ASP A 67 -2.64 -2.92 7.46
N ARG A 68 -2.28 -4.09 6.91
CA ARG A 68 -1.53 -5.09 7.65
C ARG A 68 -0.04 -4.80 7.70
N LEU A 69 0.54 -4.19 6.66
CA LEU A 69 1.95 -3.78 6.67
C LEU A 69 2.23 -2.63 7.64
N ILE A 70 1.26 -1.75 7.91
CA ILE A 70 1.51 -0.65 8.83
C ILE A 70 1.39 -1.06 10.29
N TYR A 71 0.42 -1.91 10.64
CA TYR A 71 0.13 -2.21 12.04
C TYR A 71 0.79 -3.50 12.53
N ALA A 72 0.91 -4.53 11.69
CA ALA A 72 1.39 -5.82 12.17
C ALA A 72 2.87 -5.78 12.61
N PRO A 73 3.80 -5.20 11.84
CA PRO A 73 5.20 -5.14 12.24
C PRO A 73 5.54 -3.99 13.20
N ASN A 74 4.80 -2.87 13.12
CA ASN A 74 5.07 -1.67 13.90
C ASN A 74 4.37 -1.69 15.26
N LYS A 75 4.79 -2.39 16.21
CA LYS A 75 4.19 -2.61 17.54
C LYS A 75 3.84 -1.31 18.31
N TYR A 76 2.82 -0.57 17.83
CA TYR A 76 2.44 0.71 18.41
C TYR A 76 1.61 0.59 19.69
N TYR A 77 0.90 -0.51 19.85
CA TYR A 77 -0.11 -0.73 20.89
C TYR A 77 0.17 -1.99 21.72
N GLY A 78 1.38 -2.52 21.64
CA GLY A 78 1.78 -3.74 22.35
C GLY A 78 2.04 -3.52 23.85
N PRO A 79 2.19 -4.59 24.62
CA PRO A 79 2.41 -4.52 26.07
C PRO A 79 3.73 -3.83 26.45
N GLU A 80 4.71 -3.82 25.55
CA GLU A 80 6.01 -3.15 25.74
C GLU A 80 5.97 -1.65 25.38
N GLY A 81 4.78 -1.10 25.08
CA GLY A 81 4.61 0.26 24.64
C GLY A 81 4.99 0.44 23.16
N ARG A 82 4.99 1.69 22.71
CA ARG A 82 5.28 2.03 21.30
C ARG A 82 6.73 1.71 20.97
N GLN A 83 6.91 0.82 20.01
CA GLN A 83 8.23 0.50 19.43
C GLN A 83 8.55 1.42 18.24
N PRO A 84 9.84 1.55 17.86
CA PRO A 84 10.24 2.29 16.65
C PRO A 84 9.53 1.76 15.40
N ALA A 85 9.27 2.65 14.42
CA ALA A 85 8.70 2.23 13.16
C ALA A 85 9.68 1.32 12.40
N LEU A 86 9.23 0.11 12.04
CA LEU A 86 10.08 -0.86 11.32
C LEU A 86 10.46 -0.36 9.93
N TRP A 87 9.56 0.40 9.30
CA TRP A 87 9.74 0.90 7.94
C TRP A 87 10.43 2.26 7.85
N LYS A 88 11.00 2.75 8.96
CA LYS A 88 11.66 4.05 8.99
C LYS A 88 12.65 4.23 7.83
N LEU A 89 12.49 5.34 7.09
CA LEU A 89 13.27 5.71 5.91
C LEU A 89 13.12 4.76 4.70
N LYS A 90 12.22 3.77 4.73
CA LYS A 90 11.90 2.99 3.53
C LYS A 90 11.22 3.91 2.50
N GLN A 91 11.73 3.89 1.28
CA GLN A 91 11.17 4.69 0.20
C GLN A 91 9.90 4.03 -0.36
N VAL A 92 8.88 4.84 -0.60
CA VAL A 92 7.59 4.38 -1.14
C VAL A 92 7.19 5.24 -2.33
N ALA A 93 6.87 4.60 -3.44
CA ALA A 93 6.26 5.23 -4.60
C ALA A 93 4.94 4.55 -4.95
N ALA A 94 4.08 5.23 -5.70
CA ALA A 94 2.85 4.64 -6.20
C ALA A 94 2.74 4.78 -7.72
N ILE A 95 2.07 3.80 -8.35
CA ILE A 95 1.66 3.85 -9.75
C ILE A 95 0.16 3.59 -9.78
N ALA A 96 -0.60 4.48 -10.45
CA ALA A 96 -2.04 4.37 -10.52
C ALA A 96 -2.57 4.56 -11.95
N SER A 97 -3.73 3.98 -12.23
CA SER A 97 -4.59 4.34 -13.35
C SER A 97 -5.97 4.69 -12.82
N CYS A 98 -6.65 5.67 -13.42
CA CYS A 98 -8.00 6.07 -13.03
C CYS A 98 -8.82 6.57 -14.22
N GLY A 99 -10.13 6.41 -14.17
CA GLY A 99 -11.04 6.86 -15.23
C GLY A 99 -11.28 8.37 -15.23
N TYR A 100 -11.07 9.06 -14.11
CA TYR A 100 -11.13 10.52 -14.00
C TYR A 100 -9.77 11.16 -14.27
N HIS A 101 -9.75 12.48 -14.39
CA HIS A 101 -8.47 13.21 -14.37
C HIS A 101 -7.72 12.89 -13.07
N PRO A 102 -6.40 12.65 -13.11
CA PRO A 102 -5.63 12.23 -11.94
C PRO A 102 -5.86 13.06 -10.67
N ASP A 103 -5.98 14.40 -10.83
CA ASP A 103 -6.19 15.34 -9.72
C ASP A 103 -7.52 15.17 -8.99
N ARG A 104 -8.47 14.43 -9.58
CA ARG A 104 -9.82 14.19 -9.02
C ARG A 104 -10.16 12.70 -8.94
N GLY A 105 -9.29 11.84 -9.44
CA GLY A 105 -9.49 10.40 -9.47
C GLY A 105 -8.61 9.67 -8.47
N ALA A 106 -7.35 10.09 -8.33
CA ALA A 106 -6.35 9.43 -7.50
C ALA A 106 -5.93 10.25 -6.26
N ASP A 107 -6.41 11.48 -6.14
CA ASP A 107 -6.06 12.44 -5.08
C ASP A 107 -6.27 11.89 -3.67
N LEU A 108 -7.38 11.18 -3.43
CA LEU A 108 -7.67 10.61 -2.10
C LEU A 108 -6.69 9.47 -1.74
N TRP A 109 -6.29 8.65 -2.71
CA TRP A 109 -5.30 7.62 -2.44
C TRP A 109 -3.91 8.21 -2.26
N ASP A 110 -3.52 9.21 -3.05
CA ASP A 110 -2.26 9.93 -2.89
C ASP A 110 -2.14 10.57 -1.50
N GLU A 111 -3.17 11.29 -1.07
CA GLU A 111 -3.22 11.87 0.28
C GLU A 111 -3.22 10.78 1.37
N GLY A 112 -3.91 9.66 1.14
CA GLY A 112 -3.88 8.49 2.00
C GLY A 112 -2.47 7.92 2.16
N LEU A 113 -1.71 7.83 1.06
CA LEU A 113 -0.32 7.35 1.06
C LEU A 113 0.62 8.30 1.79
N LYS A 114 0.48 9.63 1.62
CA LYS A 114 1.24 10.61 2.39
C LYS A 114 1.08 10.41 3.90
N ARG A 115 -0.16 10.21 4.35
CA ARG A 115 -0.47 9.94 5.76
C ARG A 115 0.04 8.59 6.23
N TRP A 116 -0.10 7.55 5.40
CA TRP A 116 0.37 6.20 5.66
C TRP A 116 1.90 6.17 5.82
N CYS A 117 2.63 6.81 4.91
CA CYS A 117 4.08 6.93 4.99
C CYS A 117 4.52 7.76 6.20
N LYS A 118 3.86 8.90 6.46
CA LYS A 118 4.14 9.70 7.66
C LYS A 118 3.96 8.89 8.95
N HIS A 119 2.91 8.07 9.03
CA HIS A 119 2.64 7.22 10.18
C HIS A 119 3.70 6.13 10.37
N GLY A 120 4.19 5.54 9.28
CA GLY A 120 5.26 4.53 9.27
C GLY A 120 6.68 5.09 9.26
N GLU A 121 6.85 6.40 9.33
CA GLU A 121 8.15 7.10 9.22
C GLU A 121 8.90 6.75 7.91
N MET A 122 8.14 6.51 6.83
CA MET A 122 8.64 6.20 5.48
C MET A 122 8.78 7.46 4.63
N ASP A 123 9.65 7.41 3.62
CA ASP A 123 9.84 8.48 2.65
C ASP A 123 8.91 8.27 1.44
N TYR A 124 7.89 9.11 1.31
CA TYR A 124 7.00 9.07 0.16
C TYR A 124 7.58 9.85 -1.03
N LEU A 125 7.87 9.14 -2.13
CA LEU A 125 8.45 9.72 -3.35
C LEU A 125 7.40 10.35 -4.28
N GLY A 126 6.13 9.96 -4.13
CA GLY A 126 5.02 10.44 -4.95
C GLY A 126 4.29 9.34 -5.71
N MET A 127 3.28 9.76 -6.49
CA MET A 127 2.45 8.90 -7.32
C MET A 127 2.56 9.28 -8.79
N LEU A 128 2.84 8.30 -9.65
CA LEU A 128 2.62 8.42 -11.08
C LEU A 128 1.20 7.90 -11.38
N CYS A 129 0.31 8.77 -11.83
CA CYS A 129 -1.04 8.39 -12.20
C CYS A 129 -1.32 8.72 -13.66
N ARG A 130 -1.91 7.77 -14.39
CA ARG A 130 -2.36 7.96 -15.77
C ARG A 130 -3.87 7.78 -15.84
N ARG A 131 -4.50 8.62 -16.67
CA ARG A 131 -5.92 8.46 -16.98
C ARG A 131 -6.12 7.25 -17.87
N ASP A 132 -7.10 6.42 -17.53
CA ASP A 132 -7.55 5.27 -18.31
C ASP A 132 -8.83 5.64 -19.05
N PHE A 133 -8.79 5.62 -20.37
CA PHE A 133 -9.93 5.94 -21.24
C PHE A 133 -10.75 4.69 -21.64
N GLY A 134 -10.41 3.54 -21.08
CA GLY A 134 -11.10 2.27 -21.31
C GLY A 134 -10.49 1.41 -22.43
N PRO A 135 -10.99 0.20 -22.64
CA PRO A 135 -10.33 -0.82 -23.48
C PRO A 135 -10.33 -0.53 -24.99
N GLN A 136 -11.07 0.47 -25.44
CA GLN A 136 -11.14 0.83 -26.86
C GLN A 136 -10.11 1.89 -27.26
N GLU A 137 -9.34 2.41 -26.32
CA GLU A 137 -8.37 3.46 -26.58
C GLU A 137 -6.97 3.06 -26.16
N PRO A 138 -5.99 3.12 -27.08
CA PRO A 138 -4.62 2.76 -26.74
C PRO A 138 -4.10 3.67 -25.62
N PHE A 139 -3.43 3.08 -24.66
CA PHE A 139 -2.74 3.72 -23.53
C PHE A 139 -1.73 4.81 -23.95
N MET A 140 -1.42 4.90 -25.23
CA MET A 140 -0.33 5.67 -25.82
C MET A 140 -0.82 6.77 -26.75
N ASN A 141 -2.04 7.27 -26.62
CA ASN A 141 -2.49 8.39 -27.45
C ASN A 141 -2.09 9.72 -26.80
N GLU A 142 -0.89 10.20 -27.12
CA GLU A 142 -0.28 11.42 -26.55
C GLU A 142 -1.15 12.68 -26.75
N GLU A 143 -1.97 12.74 -27.80
CA GLU A 143 -2.84 13.89 -28.09
C GLU A 143 -3.97 14.11 -27.07
N ARG A 144 -4.26 13.15 -26.19
CA ARG A 144 -5.33 13.24 -25.18
C ARG A 144 -4.86 13.55 -23.77
N ASP A 145 -3.57 13.49 -23.53
CA ASP A 145 -2.99 13.87 -22.24
C ASP A 145 -2.95 15.40 -22.05
N GLU A 146 -3.19 16.19 -23.11
CA GLU A 146 -3.15 17.66 -23.13
C GLU A 146 -4.54 18.33 -23.05
N ALA A 147 -5.66 17.58 -22.96
CA ALA A 147 -7.02 18.12 -23.00
C ALA A 147 -7.70 18.19 -21.60
#